data_eb308ab81abda31741cdfd8724a43aa0
#
_entry.id   eb308ab81abda31741cdfd8724a43aa0
#
_cell.length_a   1.000
_cell.length_b   1.000
_cell.length_c   1.000
_cell.angle_alpha   90.00
_cell.angle_beta   90.00
_cell.angle_gamma   90.00
#
_symmetry.space_group_name_H-M   'P 1'
#
loop_
_entity.id
_entity.type
_entity.pdbx_description
1 polymer ?
#
loop_
_entity_poly.entity_id
_entity_poly.type
_entity_poly.pdbx_seq_one_letter_code
_entity_poly.pdbx_strand_id
1 'polypeptide(L)'
;MKKMVFALLLMLLSTPIRAQESQTAYNFLRLPVSAHAAALGGENISIIEDDPSLMFSNPALAASVSDMTIGFNYMNYMSGVSYASASFNKVLRDKLTMGVGAQYINYGKMKEVDENNVQTGEFSASDIALSGVLTYELARNLVGGITAKFVYGQMGGYNSLAMGVDLGLNYYNPETELSVSAVAKNLGGQLKAYDQQF
;
A
#
# COMPACT_ATOMS: atom_id res chain seq x y z
N MET A 1 0.20 -23.10 34.39
CA MET A 1 -0.29 -22.49 33.17
C MET A 1 0.20 -21.05 32.97
N LYS A 2 -0.03 -20.09 33.88
CA LYS A 2 0.42 -18.68 33.71
C LYS A 2 1.92 -18.52 33.45
N LYS A 3 2.78 -19.28 34.14
CA LYS A 3 4.25 -19.25 33.95
C LYS A 3 4.71 -19.80 32.58
N MET A 4 4.00 -20.80 32.04
CA MET A 4 4.27 -21.33 30.69
C MET A 4 3.88 -20.35 29.58
N VAL A 5 2.74 -19.67 29.74
CA VAL A 5 2.29 -18.63 28.79
C VAL A 5 3.27 -17.44 28.79
N PHE A 6 3.75 -17.05 29.97
CA PHE A 6 4.74 -15.97 30.09
C PHE A 6 6.09 -16.36 29.47
N ALA A 7 6.54 -17.60 29.63
CA ALA A 7 7.78 -18.11 29.01
C ALA A 7 7.63 -18.20 27.49
N LEU A 8 6.46 -18.59 26.97
CA LEU A 8 6.19 -18.63 25.54
C LEU A 8 6.17 -17.21 24.92
N LEU A 9 5.62 -16.24 25.65
CA LEU A 9 5.63 -14.82 25.26
C LEU A 9 7.07 -14.25 25.22
N LEU A 10 7.90 -14.62 26.20
CA LEU A 10 9.32 -14.21 26.21
C LEU A 10 10.12 -14.85 25.09
N MET A 11 9.83 -16.10 24.71
CA MET A 11 10.47 -16.77 23.57
C MET A 11 10.11 -16.12 22.21
N LEU A 12 8.88 -15.60 22.06
CA LEU A 12 8.45 -14.86 20.87
C LEU A 12 9.17 -13.50 20.74
N LEU A 13 9.57 -12.88 21.86
CA LEU A 13 10.31 -11.62 21.89
C LEU A 13 11.83 -11.80 21.64
N SER A 14 12.35 -13.01 21.72
CA SER A 14 13.80 -13.30 21.54
C SER A 14 14.18 -13.67 20.11
N THR A 15 13.27 -13.66 19.16
CA THR A 15 13.63 -13.78 17.74
C THR A 15 14.43 -12.56 17.32
N PRO A 16 15.67 -12.72 16.78
CA PRO A 16 16.43 -11.59 16.28
C PRO A 16 15.63 -10.95 15.13
N ILE A 17 15.03 -9.81 15.40
CA ILE A 17 14.44 -8.96 14.37
C ILE A 17 15.62 -8.45 13.54
N ARG A 18 15.94 -9.14 12.47
CA ARG A 18 16.81 -8.60 11.45
C ARG A 18 15.97 -7.56 10.71
N ALA A 19 16.16 -6.30 11.03
CA ALA A 19 15.80 -5.21 10.17
C ALA A 19 16.68 -5.32 8.91
N GLN A 20 16.31 -6.19 7.99
CA GLN A 20 16.86 -6.12 6.64
C GLN A 20 16.29 -4.84 6.05
N GLU A 21 17.15 -3.91 5.65
CA GLU A 21 16.78 -2.92 4.64
C GLU A 21 16.18 -3.72 3.48
N SER A 22 14.86 -3.70 3.38
CA SER A 22 14.22 -4.40 2.29
C SER A 22 14.54 -3.61 1.03
N GLN A 23 15.40 -4.16 0.20
CA GLN A 23 15.60 -3.70 -1.18
C GLN A 23 14.31 -3.97 -1.95
N THR A 24 13.24 -3.26 -1.61
CA THR A 24 11.97 -3.37 -2.32
C THR A 24 11.99 -2.40 -3.48
N ALA A 25 11.78 -2.90 -4.68
CA ALA A 25 11.78 -2.14 -5.95
C ALA A 25 10.59 -1.25 -5.92
N TYR A 26 9.68 -0.98 -5.33
CA TYR A 26 8.52 -0.07 -5.45
C TYR A 26 8.16 0.56 -4.10
N ASN A 27 9.09 1.31 -3.56
CA ASN A 27 8.92 1.97 -2.25
C ASN A 27 7.76 2.98 -2.21
N PHE A 28 7.31 3.48 -3.36
CA PHE A 28 6.16 4.38 -3.43
C PHE A 28 4.85 3.75 -2.93
N LEU A 29 4.73 2.42 -2.95
CA LEU A 29 3.58 1.70 -2.40
C LEU A 29 3.47 1.81 -0.87
N ARG A 30 4.48 2.35 -0.21
CA ARG A 30 4.52 2.61 1.25
C ARG A 30 4.20 4.06 1.61
N LEU A 31 4.09 4.93 0.61
CA LEU A 31 3.72 6.32 0.87
C LEU A 31 2.27 6.39 1.36
N PRO A 32 1.98 7.30 2.30
CA PRO A 32 0.60 7.53 2.72
C PRO A 32 -0.20 8.07 1.55
N VAL A 33 -1.33 7.45 1.27
CA VAL A 33 -2.17 7.79 0.11
C VAL A 33 -3.12 8.93 0.44
N SER A 34 -3.65 8.96 1.67
CA SER A 34 -4.58 9.98 2.16
C SER A 34 -3.83 11.08 2.91
N ALA A 35 -4.24 12.34 2.71
CA ALA A 35 -3.73 13.46 3.49
C ALA A 35 -4.02 13.30 4.99
N HIS A 36 -5.18 12.73 5.34
CA HIS A 36 -5.54 12.43 6.71
C HIS A 36 -4.63 11.34 7.32
N ALA A 37 -4.41 10.24 6.60
CA ALA A 37 -3.47 9.20 7.05
C ALA A 37 -2.04 9.76 7.22
N ALA A 38 -1.60 10.65 6.32
CA ALA A 38 -0.31 11.32 6.44
C ALA A 38 -0.23 12.20 7.70
N ALA A 39 -1.28 12.92 8.03
CA ALA A 39 -1.35 13.75 9.24
C ALA A 39 -1.33 12.92 10.54
N LEU A 40 -1.81 11.68 10.49
CA LEU A 40 -1.80 10.73 11.62
C LEU A 40 -0.49 9.91 11.71
N GLY A 41 0.54 10.27 10.96
CA GLY A 41 1.86 9.62 11.03
C GLY A 41 2.14 8.63 9.89
N GLY A 42 1.29 8.57 8.88
CA GLY A 42 1.53 7.81 7.66
C GLY A 42 0.57 6.63 7.47
N GLU A 43 1.06 5.41 7.58
CA GLU A 43 0.24 4.23 7.30
C GLU A 43 -0.66 3.87 8.48
N ASN A 44 -1.98 4.04 8.31
CA ASN A 44 -2.97 3.63 9.30
C ASN A 44 -3.81 2.48 8.75
N ILE A 45 -3.75 1.32 9.42
CA ILE A 45 -4.40 0.08 8.99
C ILE A 45 -5.73 -0.21 9.71
N SER A 46 -6.10 0.59 10.73
CA SER A 46 -7.24 0.32 11.60
C SER A 46 -8.25 1.47 11.72
N ILE A 47 -8.02 2.58 11.04
CA ILE A 47 -8.92 3.73 11.07
C ILE A 47 -10.23 3.40 10.33
N ILE A 48 -11.37 3.72 10.94
CA ILE A 48 -12.70 3.51 10.36
C ILE A 48 -13.26 4.86 9.94
N GLU A 49 -13.23 5.14 8.64
CA GLU A 49 -13.71 6.38 8.05
C GLU A 49 -14.30 6.14 6.66
N ASP A 50 -15.07 7.11 6.17
CA ASP A 50 -15.63 7.09 4.82
C ASP A 50 -14.63 7.65 3.79
N ASP A 51 -13.41 7.10 3.79
CA ASP A 51 -12.35 7.46 2.85
C ASP A 51 -11.95 6.24 1.99
N PRO A 52 -12.27 6.23 0.68
CA PRO A 52 -11.96 5.10 -0.19
C PRO A 52 -10.46 4.88 -0.38
N SER A 53 -9.60 5.83 -0.03
CA SER A 53 -8.16 5.67 -0.10
C SER A 53 -7.59 4.72 0.99
N LEU A 54 -8.33 4.47 2.07
CA LEU A 54 -7.95 3.53 3.12
C LEU A 54 -7.79 2.09 2.63
N MET A 55 -8.40 1.73 1.50
CA MET A 55 -8.23 0.43 0.87
C MET A 55 -6.77 0.12 0.48
N PHE A 56 -5.94 1.15 0.27
CA PHE A 56 -4.51 0.98 -0.01
C PHE A 56 -3.69 0.66 1.24
N SER A 57 -4.20 1.03 2.42
CA SER A 57 -3.58 0.70 3.71
C SER A 57 -4.00 -0.67 4.21
N ASN A 58 -5.31 -0.96 4.13
CA ASN A 58 -5.89 -2.24 4.53
C ASN A 58 -7.13 -2.53 3.66
N PRO A 59 -7.13 -3.59 2.83
CA PRO A 59 -8.28 -3.90 2.00
C PRO A 59 -9.58 -4.10 2.79
N ALA A 60 -9.52 -4.57 4.04
CA ALA A 60 -10.72 -4.75 4.86
C ALA A 60 -11.46 -3.43 5.17
N LEU A 61 -10.76 -2.29 5.15
CA LEU A 61 -11.35 -0.98 5.44
C LEU A 61 -12.27 -0.48 4.31
N ALA A 62 -12.21 -1.05 3.12
CA ALA A 62 -13.14 -0.71 2.04
C ALA A 62 -14.61 -0.99 2.40
N ALA A 63 -14.87 -1.88 3.36
CA ALA A 63 -16.23 -2.16 3.84
C ALA A 63 -16.85 -1.01 4.66
N SER A 64 -16.04 -0.12 5.23
CA SER A 64 -16.53 1.05 5.98
C SER A 64 -16.86 2.25 5.09
N VAL A 65 -16.54 2.16 3.80
CA VAL A 65 -16.72 3.25 2.84
C VAL A 65 -18.11 3.18 2.20
N SER A 66 -18.74 4.32 2.07
CA SER A 66 -20.05 4.48 1.44
C SER A 66 -20.06 3.96 0.00
N ASP A 67 -21.26 3.56 -0.47
CA ASP A 67 -21.43 3.11 -1.84
C ASP A 67 -21.17 4.23 -2.86
N MET A 68 -20.57 3.86 -4.00
CA MET A 68 -20.27 4.78 -5.11
C MET A 68 -19.37 5.97 -4.74
N THR A 69 -18.49 5.80 -3.76
CA THR A 69 -17.57 6.86 -3.32
C THR A 69 -16.31 6.89 -4.19
N ILE A 70 -15.91 8.09 -4.59
CA ILE A 70 -14.69 8.36 -5.35
C ILE A 70 -13.75 9.20 -4.50
N GLY A 71 -12.47 8.83 -4.44
CA GLY A 71 -11.42 9.59 -3.77
C GLY A 71 -10.31 9.99 -4.75
N PHE A 72 -9.79 11.20 -4.59
CA PHE A 72 -8.60 11.67 -5.28
C PHE A 72 -7.64 12.28 -4.26
N ASN A 73 -6.38 11.92 -4.34
CA ASN A 73 -5.33 12.50 -3.52
C ASN A 73 -4.16 12.92 -4.41
N TYR A 74 -3.56 14.04 -4.05
CA TYR A 74 -2.36 14.54 -4.67
C TYR A 74 -1.39 15.03 -3.58
N MET A 75 -0.15 14.64 -3.70
CA MET A 75 0.91 15.04 -2.76
C MET A 75 2.13 15.51 -3.54
N ASN A 76 2.60 16.70 -3.21
CA ASN A 76 3.91 17.16 -3.65
C ASN A 76 4.94 16.66 -2.61
N TYR A 77 5.78 15.73 -3.03
CA TYR A 77 6.79 15.12 -2.20
C TYR A 77 8.13 15.86 -2.32
N MET A 78 9.17 15.41 -1.64
CA MET A 78 10.48 16.05 -1.65
C MET A 78 11.09 16.11 -3.07
N SER A 79 11.90 17.14 -3.34
CA SER A 79 12.74 17.27 -4.57
C SER A 79 11.96 17.25 -5.89
N GLY A 80 10.74 17.77 -5.92
CA GLY A 80 9.93 17.84 -7.14
C GLY A 80 9.25 16.52 -7.53
N VAL A 81 9.31 15.51 -6.67
CA VAL A 81 8.53 14.28 -6.82
C VAL A 81 7.06 14.57 -6.57
N SER A 82 6.18 14.12 -7.45
CA SER A 82 4.73 14.21 -7.29
C SER A 82 4.10 12.82 -7.21
N TYR A 83 3.13 12.70 -6.32
CA TYR A 83 2.37 11.47 -6.11
C TYR A 83 0.89 11.77 -6.21
N ALA A 84 0.17 10.97 -6.95
CA ALA A 84 -1.27 11.07 -7.12
C ALA A 84 -1.93 9.71 -6.94
N SER A 85 -3.15 9.70 -6.42
CA SER A 85 -3.96 8.50 -6.37
C SER A 85 -5.42 8.79 -6.68
N ALA A 86 -6.08 7.79 -7.22
CA ALA A 86 -7.52 7.75 -7.43
C ALA A 86 -8.06 6.43 -6.90
N SER A 87 -9.22 6.48 -6.27
CA SER A 87 -9.90 5.30 -5.72
C SER A 87 -11.40 5.39 -5.95
N PHE A 88 -12.03 4.25 -6.15
CA PHE A 88 -13.48 4.12 -6.28
C PHE A 88 -13.92 2.90 -5.47
N ASN A 89 -15.01 3.09 -4.71
CA ASN A 89 -15.60 2.05 -3.87
C ASN A 89 -17.04 1.81 -4.30
N LYS A 90 -17.44 0.54 -4.33
CA LYS A 90 -18.80 0.11 -4.62
C LYS A 90 -19.25 -1.03 -3.74
N VAL A 91 -20.35 -0.85 -3.03
CA VAL A 91 -21.03 -1.92 -2.30
C VAL A 91 -21.82 -2.77 -3.29
N LEU A 92 -21.45 -4.03 -3.46
CA LEU A 92 -22.11 -4.94 -4.40
C LEU A 92 -23.31 -5.65 -3.77
N ARG A 93 -23.18 -6.01 -2.48
CA ARG A 93 -24.22 -6.68 -1.66
C ARG A 93 -23.98 -6.33 -0.20
N ASP A 94 -24.94 -6.61 0.67
CA ASP A 94 -24.88 -6.31 2.12
C ASP A 94 -23.56 -6.65 2.81
N LYS A 95 -22.82 -7.64 2.30
CA LYS A 95 -21.57 -8.13 2.89
C LYS A 95 -20.36 -8.06 1.97
N LEU A 96 -20.56 -7.61 0.73
CA LEU A 96 -19.52 -7.63 -0.30
C LEU A 96 -19.29 -6.23 -0.86
N THR A 97 -18.08 -5.74 -0.70
CA THR A 97 -17.64 -4.46 -1.27
C THR A 97 -16.49 -4.69 -2.24
N MET A 98 -16.50 -3.95 -3.34
CA MET A 98 -15.44 -3.92 -4.33
C MET A 98 -14.84 -2.52 -4.40
N GLY A 99 -13.51 -2.45 -4.47
CA GLY A 99 -12.78 -1.22 -4.71
C GLY A 99 -11.85 -1.36 -5.92
N VAL A 100 -11.62 -0.27 -6.61
CA VAL A 100 -10.55 -0.17 -7.61
C VAL A 100 -9.77 1.11 -7.36
N GLY A 101 -8.47 1.09 -7.63
CA GLY A 101 -7.64 2.25 -7.40
C GLY A 101 -6.39 2.27 -8.25
N ALA A 102 -5.85 3.45 -8.42
CA ALA A 102 -4.59 3.72 -9.09
C ALA A 102 -3.73 4.62 -8.22
N GLN A 103 -2.43 4.34 -8.18
CA GLN A 103 -1.40 5.15 -7.54
C GLN A 103 -0.35 5.47 -8.60
N TYR A 104 0.05 6.72 -8.69
CA TYR A 104 1.05 7.19 -9.66
C TYR A 104 2.08 8.05 -8.96
N ILE A 105 3.35 7.78 -9.22
CA ILE A 105 4.46 8.61 -8.76
C ILE A 105 5.29 9.05 -9.96
N ASN A 106 5.64 10.33 -9.97
CA ASN A 106 6.58 10.91 -10.92
C ASN A 106 7.78 11.44 -10.13
N TYR A 107 8.94 10.87 -10.40
CA TYR A 107 10.18 11.25 -9.71
C TYR A 107 10.84 12.52 -10.28
N GLY A 108 10.22 13.13 -11.29
CA GLY A 108 10.77 14.29 -11.97
C GLY A 108 11.89 13.94 -12.94
N LYS A 109 12.69 14.94 -13.25
CA LYS A 109 13.86 14.80 -14.12
C LYS A 109 15.11 14.57 -13.28
N MET A 110 15.88 13.57 -13.64
CA MET A 110 17.17 13.23 -13.05
C MET A 110 18.28 13.49 -14.06
N LYS A 111 19.43 13.97 -13.57
CA LYS A 111 20.61 14.20 -14.40
C LYS A 111 21.31 12.88 -14.66
N GLU A 112 21.59 12.62 -15.90
CA GLU A 112 22.49 11.56 -16.31
C GLU A 112 23.92 12.08 -16.30
N VAL A 113 24.83 11.37 -15.66
CA VAL A 113 26.24 11.74 -15.53
C VAL A 113 27.12 10.58 -15.98
N ASP A 114 28.24 10.90 -16.60
CA ASP A 114 29.28 9.93 -16.97
C ASP A 114 30.19 9.57 -15.77
N GLU A 115 31.13 8.68 -16.02
CA GLU A 115 32.13 8.24 -15.03
C GLU A 115 33.00 9.40 -14.48
N ASN A 116 33.10 10.52 -15.19
CA ASN A 116 33.81 11.72 -14.81
C ASN A 116 32.92 12.77 -14.12
N ASN A 117 31.66 12.38 -13.80
CA ASN A 117 30.66 13.25 -13.18
C ASN A 117 30.25 14.44 -14.08
N VAL A 118 30.40 14.31 -15.40
CA VAL A 118 29.95 15.29 -16.39
C VAL A 118 28.51 14.95 -16.79
N GLN A 119 27.63 15.95 -16.77
CA GLN A 119 26.23 15.76 -17.17
C GLN A 119 26.14 15.45 -18.65
N THR A 120 25.66 14.25 -19.02
CA THR A 120 25.50 13.76 -20.40
C THR A 120 24.08 13.87 -20.90
N GLY A 121 23.10 13.95 -19.98
CA GLY A 121 21.69 14.00 -20.34
C GLY A 121 20.75 14.23 -19.16
N GLU A 122 19.47 14.07 -19.41
CA GLU A 122 18.40 14.01 -18.41
C GLU A 122 17.48 12.82 -18.74
N PHE A 123 17.05 12.13 -17.71
CA PHE A 123 16.00 11.10 -17.83
C PHE A 123 14.90 11.34 -16.82
N SER A 124 13.74 10.75 -17.05
CA SER A 124 12.61 10.75 -16.12
C SER A 124 12.31 9.35 -15.63
N ALA A 125 11.76 9.26 -14.43
CA ALA A 125 11.27 8.01 -13.87
C ALA A 125 9.85 8.19 -13.34
N SER A 126 9.04 7.16 -13.49
CA SER A 126 7.67 7.12 -12.96
C SER A 126 7.22 5.68 -12.73
N ASP A 127 6.39 5.50 -11.73
CA ASP A 127 5.74 4.22 -11.45
C ASP A 127 4.23 4.41 -11.37
N ILE A 128 3.48 3.39 -11.82
CA ILE A 128 2.03 3.31 -11.67
C ILE A 128 1.66 1.95 -11.07
N ALA A 129 0.74 1.97 -10.10
CA ALA A 129 0.14 0.76 -9.56
C ALA A 129 -1.37 0.80 -9.75
N LEU A 130 -1.92 -0.27 -10.29
CA LEU A 130 -3.35 -0.51 -10.38
C LEU A 130 -3.74 -1.56 -9.35
N SER A 131 -4.83 -1.32 -8.61
CA SER A 131 -5.28 -2.18 -7.53
C SER A 131 -6.76 -2.51 -7.69
N GLY A 132 -7.10 -3.79 -7.53
CA GLY A 132 -8.47 -4.26 -7.39
C GLY A 132 -8.65 -4.88 -6.01
N VAL A 133 -9.67 -4.44 -5.28
CA VAL A 133 -9.96 -4.83 -3.90
C VAL A 133 -11.29 -5.55 -3.83
N LEU A 134 -11.34 -6.64 -3.08
CA LEU A 134 -12.56 -7.31 -2.67
C LEU A 134 -12.58 -7.46 -1.16
N THR A 135 -13.70 -7.10 -0.54
CA THR A 135 -13.88 -7.11 0.90
C THR A 135 -15.17 -7.84 1.26
N TYR A 136 -15.09 -8.70 2.26
CA TYR A 136 -16.24 -9.49 2.70
C TYR A 136 -16.38 -9.49 4.22
N GLU A 137 -17.59 -9.29 4.72
CA GLU A 137 -17.92 -9.44 6.14
C GLU A 137 -17.94 -10.92 6.52
N LEU A 138 -16.89 -11.37 7.19
CA LEU A 138 -16.69 -12.77 7.59
C LEU A 138 -17.58 -13.18 8.77
N ALA A 139 -17.74 -12.25 9.72
CA ALA A 139 -18.57 -12.42 10.91
C ALA A 139 -19.03 -11.06 11.41
N ARG A 140 -19.92 -11.03 12.40
CA ARG A 140 -20.32 -9.76 13.06
C ARG A 140 -19.06 -9.02 13.52
N ASN A 141 -18.91 -7.78 13.06
CA ASN A 141 -17.78 -6.90 13.39
C ASN A 141 -16.40 -7.36 12.84
N LEU A 142 -16.33 -8.42 12.04
CA LEU A 142 -15.08 -8.92 11.46
C LEU A 142 -15.16 -8.90 9.93
N VAL A 143 -14.27 -8.17 9.33
CA VAL A 143 -14.16 -7.99 7.88
C VAL A 143 -12.83 -8.51 7.39
N GLY A 144 -12.84 -9.23 6.28
CA GLY A 144 -11.65 -9.63 5.54
C GLY A 144 -11.60 -8.97 4.18
N GLY A 145 -10.41 -8.66 3.70
CA GLY A 145 -10.20 -8.08 2.39
C GLY A 145 -8.97 -8.62 1.70
N ILE A 146 -9.02 -8.63 0.38
CA ILE A 146 -7.90 -8.99 -0.49
C ILE A 146 -7.72 -7.92 -1.57
N THR A 147 -6.49 -7.54 -1.86
CA THR A 147 -6.12 -6.67 -2.98
C THR A 147 -5.24 -7.45 -3.95
N ALA A 148 -5.54 -7.36 -5.25
CA ALA A 148 -4.61 -7.70 -6.31
C ALA A 148 -4.02 -6.41 -6.87
N LYS A 149 -2.68 -6.36 -7.00
CA LYS A 149 -1.93 -5.20 -7.50
C LYS A 149 -1.15 -5.56 -8.74
N PHE A 150 -1.11 -4.63 -9.68
CA PHE A 150 -0.27 -4.67 -10.86
C PHE A 150 0.55 -3.37 -10.90
N VAL A 151 1.87 -3.49 -10.99
CA VAL A 151 2.78 -2.35 -10.94
C VAL A 151 3.60 -2.30 -12.20
N TYR A 152 3.65 -1.13 -12.84
CA TYR A 152 4.49 -0.83 -13.98
C TYR A 152 5.41 0.33 -13.62
N GLY A 153 6.70 0.12 -13.78
CA GLY A 153 7.72 1.13 -13.56
C GLY A 153 8.47 1.46 -14.85
N GLN A 154 8.77 2.73 -15.04
CA GLN A 154 9.59 3.24 -16.12
C GLN A 154 10.73 4.10 -15.56
N MET A 155 11.96 3.85 -16.02
CA MET A 155 13.14 4.63 -15.66
C MET A 155 13.99 4.84 -16.90
N GLY A 156 13.99 6.08 -17.46
CA GLY A 156 14.65 6.37 -18.72
C GLY A 156 14.10 5.49 -19.85
N GLY A 157 14.96 4.69 -20.46
CA GLY A 157 14.61 3.72 -21.50
C GLY A 157 14.20 2.33 -21.01
N TYR A 158 14.21 2.10 -19.68
CA TYR A 158 13.96 0.79 -19.08
C TYR A 158 12.57 0.73 -18.47
N ASN A 159 11.96 -0.47 -18.48
CA ASN A 159 10.68 -0.71 -17.83
C ASN A 159 10.72 -1.96 -16.95
N SER A 160 9.89 -1.95 -15.95
CA SER A 160 9.72 -3.08 -15.03
C SER A 160 8.25 -3.37 -14.79
N LEU A 161 7.97 -4.61 -14.44
CA LEU A 161 6.62 -5.11 -14.19
C LEU A 161 6.60 -5.94 -12.92
N ALA A 162 5.60 -5.74 -12.07
CA ALA A 162 5.40 -6.57 -10.90
C ALA A 162 3.93 -6.83 -10.61
N MET A 163 3.69 -7.88 -9.87
CA MET A 163 2.39 -8.20 -9.30
C MET A 163 2.51 -8.44 -7.81
N GLY A 164 1.46 -8.12 -7.07
CA GLY A 164 1.40 -8.33 -5.64
C GLY A 164 -0.02 -8.53 -5.14
N VAL A 165 -0.12 -9.05 -3.93
CA VAL A 165 -1.37 -9.28 -3.23
C VAL A 165 -1.24 -8.67 -1.83
N ASP A 166 -2.31 -8.03 -1.34
CA ASP A 166 -2.45 -7.68 0.07
C ASP A 166 -3.59 -8.48 0.68
N LEU A 167 -3.42 -8.85 1.92
CA LEU A 167 -4.44 -9.50 2.74
C LEU A 167 -4.69 -8.64 3.97
N GLY A 168 -5.95 -8.36 4.28
CA GLY A 168 -6.33 -7.54 5.42
C GLY A 168 -7.45 -8.15 6.22
N LEU A 169 -7.38 -7.94 7.52
CA LEU A 169 -8.45 -8.22 8.47
C LEU A 169 -8.67 -6.97 9.31
N ASN A 170 -9.94 -6.70 9.63
CA ASN A 170 -10.32 -5.66 10.57
C ASN A 170 -11.46 -6.17 11.45
N TYR A 171 -11.30 -6.03 12.75
CA TYR A 171 -12.35 -6.17 13.73
C TYR A 171 -12.71 -4.78 14.27
N TYR A 172 -13.97 -4.41 14.16
CA TYR A 172 -14.47 -3.13 14.67
C TYR A 172 -15.72 -3.32 15.53
N ASN A 173 -15.65 -2.86 16.77
CA ASN A 173 -16.79 -2.84 17.68
C ASN A 173 -17.32 -1.41 17.82
N PRO A 174 -18.50 -1.07 17.26
CA PRO A 174 -19.04 0.27 17.30
C PRO A 174 -19.49 0.72 18.71
N GLU A 175 -19.74 -0.21 19.64
CA GLU A 175 -20.15 0.13 21.01
C GLU A 175 -18.98 0.67 21.86
N THR A 176 -17.78 0.17 21.60
CA THR A 176 -16.55 0.54 22.32
C THR A 176 -15.58 1.36 21.47
N GLU A 177 -15.90 1.58 20.19
CA GLU A 177 -15.03 2.22 19.18
C GLU A 177 -13.66 1.54 19.04
N LEU A 178 -13.57 0.28 19.47
CA LEU A 178 -12.35 -0.50 19.36
C LEU A 178 -12.19 -1.05 17.95
N SER A 179 -11.11 -0.65 17.27
CA SER A 179 -10.67 -1.20 15.99
C SER A 179 -9.34 -1.93 16.13
N VAL A 180 -9.29 -3.18 15.64
CA VAL A 180 -8.07 -4.01 15.61
C VAL A 180 -7.89 -4.58 14.24
N SER A 181 -6.71 -4.39 13.66
CA SER A 181 -6.41 -4.86 12.32
C SER A 181 -5.13 -5.68 12.24
N ALA A 182 -5.10 -6.56 11.24
CA ALA A 182 -3.91 -7.26 10.80
C ALA A 182 -3.81 -7.20 9.27
N VAL A 183 -2.64 -6.85 8.74
CA VAL A 183 -2.42 -6.71 7.29
C VAL A 183 -1.10 -7.35 6.90
N ALA A 184 -1.13 -8.10 5.80
CA ALA A 184 0.07 -8.55 5.10
C ALA A 184 0.06 -7.87 3.71
N LYS A 185 1.06 -7.01 3.45
CA LYS A 185 1.10 -6.18 2.24
C LYS A 185 2.21 -6.57 1.30
N ASN A 186 1.98 -6.31 0.01
CA ASN A 186 2.96 -6.43 -1.06
C ASN A 186 3.56 -7.85 -1.14
N LEU A 187 2.71 -8.86 -0.93
CA LEU A 187 3.07 -10.27 -1.13
C LEU A 187 3.15 -10.54 -2.63
N GLY A 188 4.35 -10.57 -3.18
CA GLY A 188 4.53 -10.74 -4.62
C GLY A 188 5.96 -10.50 -5.05
N GLY A 189 6.15 -10.23 -6.34
CA GLY A 189 7.48 -10.01 -6.90
C GLY A 189 7.47 -9.38 -8.27
N GLN A 190 8.64 -9.06 -8.77
CA GLN A 190 8.85 -8.57 -10.12
C GLN A 190 8.69 -9.72 -11.12
N LEU A 191 7.88 -9.51 -12.15
CA LEU A 191 7.75 -10.39 -13.30
C LEU A 191 8.82 -10.05 -14.36
N LYS A 192 9.13 -8.75 -14.49
CA LYS A 192 10.19 -8.23 -15.32
C LYS A 192 10.95 -7.17 -14.53
N ALA A 193 12.22 -7.40 -14.28
CA ALA A 193 13.12 -6.38 -13.72
C ALA A 193 13.49 -5.35 -14.79
N TYR A 194 14.00 -4.19 -14.36
CA TYR A 194 14.66 -3.26 -15.29
C TYR A 194 15.77 -4.03 -16.01
N ASP A 195 15.75 -4.05 -17.34
CA ASP A 195 16.67 -4.87 -18.13
C ASP A 195 18.10 -4.39 -17.89
N GLN A 196 18.86 -5.19 -17.17
CA GLN A 196 20.30 -4.99 -16.99
C GLN A 196 21.00 -5.78 -18.10
N GLN A 197 21.15 -5.17 -19.24
CA GLN A 197 22.21 -5.59 -20.17
C GLN A 197 23.51 -4.94 -19.68
N PHE A 198 24.26 -5.68 -18.89
CA PHE A 198 25.68 -5.45 -18.66
C PHE A 198 26.48 -6.38 -19.57
#